data_04c73313cb7456f13c5e97d9dbfad50c
#
_entry.id   04c73313cb7456f13c5e97d9dbfad50c
#
_cell.length_a   1.000
_cell.length_b   1.000
_cell.length_c   1.000
_cell.angle_alpha   90.00
_cell.angle_beta   90.00
_cell.angle_gamma   90.00
#
_symmetry.space_group_name_H-M   'P 1'
#
loop_
_entity.id
_entity.type
_entity.pdbx_description
1 polymer ?
#
loop_
_entity_poly.entity_id
_entity_poly.type
_entity_poly.pdbx_seq_one_letter_code
_entity_poly.pdbx_strand_id
1 'polypeptide(L)'
;MMRELDDETFDAAIAAAPVMVDFWAPWCRPCKAIEPILDELQGTVPVARVNIDEYPEIASRFDVFSIPTVMLFSGGEARGAIVGVRPKAHFEKWLAEVLPAGELDGLAAQGQPDA
;
A
#
# COMPACT_ATOMS: atom_id res chain seq x y z
N MET A 1 -9.45 6.81 6.36
CA MET A 1 -8.09 7.07 6.86
C MET A 1 -7.25 5.81 6.73
N MET A 2 -6.00 5.95 6.30
CA MET A 2 -5.12 4.80 6.12
C MET A 2 -4.59 4.30 7.45
N ARG A 3 -4.52 2.97 7.60
CA ARG A 3 -4.05 2.32 8.81
C ARG A 3 -2.53 2.45 8.92
N GLU A 4 -2.04 2.84 10.11
CA GLU A 4 -0.60 2.84 10.38
C GLU A 4 -0.18 1.50 10.94
N LEU A 5 0.83 0.89 10.35
CA LEU A 5 1.38 -0.39 10.79
C LEU A 5 2.63 -0.17 11.63
N ASP A 6 2.89 -1.09 12.54
CA ASP A 6 4.08 -1.08 13.37
C ASP A 6 4.76 -2.45 13.33
N ASP A 7 5.82 -2.63 14.12
CA ASP A 7 6.57 -3.88 14.14
C ASP A 7 5.72 -5.09 14.54
N GLU A 8 4.67 -4.86 15.34
CA GLU A 8 3.83 -5.95 15.84
C GLU A 8 2.71 -6.32 14.88
N THR A 9 2.25 -5.37 14.06
CA THR A 9 1.07 -5.56 13.21
C THR A 9 1.40 -5.82 11.74
N PHE A 10 2.62 -5.49 11.32
CA PHE A 10 2.98 -5.51 9.90
C PHE A 10 2.82 -6.89 9.26
N ASP A 11 3.43 -7.91 9.85
CA ASP A 11 3.42 -9.24 9.24
C ASP A 11 2.01 -9.81 9.10
N ALA A 12 1.18 -9.62 10.10
CA ALA A 12 -0.21 -10.07 10.05
C ALA A 12 -1.00 -9.32 8.98
N ALA A 13 -0.74 -8.01 8.85
CA ALA A 13 -1.45 -7.18 7.88
C ALA A 13 -1.17 -7.60 6.44
N ILE A 14 0.09 -7.90 6.11
CA ILE A 14 0.44 -8.28 4.74
C ILE A 14 0.06 -9.72 4.40
N ALA A 15 -0.15 -10.56 5.41
CA ALA A 15 -0.50 -11.98 5.21
C ALA A 15 -2.00 -12.19 5.00
N ALA A 16 -2.83 -11.34 5.57
CA ALA A 16 -4.28 -11.55 5.65
C ALA A 16 -5.01 -11.45 4.32
N ALA A 17 -4.70 -10.40 3.53
CA ALA A 17 -5.36 -10.12 2.24
C ALA A 17 -4.44 -9.23 1.44
N PRO A 18 -4.67 -9.08 0.13
CA PRO A 18 -3.91 -8.09 -0.64
C PRO A 18 -4.02 -6.71 0.00
N VAL A 19 -2.89 -6.03 0.14
CA VAL A 19 -2.83 -4.71 0.76
C VAL A 19 -1.71 -3.90 0.12
N MET A 20 -1.99 -2.61 -0.14
CA MET A 20 -0.96 -1.66 -0.53
C MET A 20 -0.37 -1.05 0.73
N VAL A 21 0.95 -1.00 0.81
CA VAL A 21 1.65 -0.39 1.94
C VAL A 21 2.44 0.81 1.45
N ASP A 22 2.15 1.97 2.01
CA ASP A 22 2.84 3.22 1.73
C ASP A 22 3.96 3.42 2.75
N PHE A 23 5.20 3.35 2.27
CA PHE A 23 6.37 3.67 3.11
C PHE A 23 6.60 5.18 3.03
N TRP A 24 6.54 5.84 4.19
CA TRP A 24 6.53 7.31 4.26
C TRP A 24 7.32 7.81 5.45
N ALA A 25 7.52 9.13 5.52
CA ALA A 25 8.11 9.78 6.69
C ALA A 25 7.47 11.16 6.87
N PRO A 26 7.41 11.66 8.10
CA PRO A 26 6.77 12.96 8.38
C PRO A 26 7.38 14.16 7.66
N TRP A 27 8.67 14.09 7.35
CA TRP A 27 9.40 15.17 6.68
C TRP A 27 9.31 15.12 5.16
N CYS A 28 8.67 14.10 4.62
CA CYS A 28 8.67 13.84 3.19
C CYS A 28 7.47 14.52 2.52
N ARG A 29 7.72 15.59 1.76
CA ARG A 29 6.66 16.31 1.04
C ARG A 29 5.96 15.48 -0.02
N PRO A 30 6.69 14.75 -0.89
CA PRO A 30 6.02 13.89 -1.88
C PRO A 30 5.14 12.83 -1.23
N CYS A 31 5.51 12.35 -0.03
CA CYS A 31 4.69 11.41 0.71
C CYS A 31 3.33 12.01 1.08
N LYS A 32 3.30 13.30 1.41
CA LYS A 32 2.06 13.99 1.71
C LYS A 32 1.22 14.24 0.46
N ALA A 33 1.89 14.52 -0.65
CA ALA A 33 1.21 14.77 -1.91
C ALA A 33 0.46 13.53 -2.42
N ILE A 34 0.94 12.34 -2.10
CA ILE A 34 0.31 11.09 -2.56
C ILE A 34 -0.86 10.67 -1.67
N GLU A 35 -0.99 11.20 -0.45
CA GLU A 35 -2.03 10.79 0.51
C GLU A 35 -3.44 10.83 -0.05
N PRO A 36 -3.89 11.92 -0.69
CA PRO A 36 -5.25 11.95 -1.24
C PRO A 36 -5.49 10.87 -2.28
N ILE A 37 -4.49 10.56 -3.08
CA ILE A 37 -4.57 9.52 -4.11
C ILE A 37 -4.76 8.16 -3.45
N LEU A 38 -3.95 7.86 -2.43
CA LEU A 38 -4.03 6.59 -1.72
C LEU A 38 -5.35 6.46 -0.96
N ASP A 39 -5.84 7.55 -0.38
CA ASP A 39 -7.13 7.55 0.29
C ASP A 39 -8.25 7.13 -0.67
N GLU A 40 -8.24 7.65 -1.88
CA GLU A 40 -9.24 7.29 -2.89
C GLU A 40 -9.12 5.82 -3.29
N LEU A 41 -7.89 5.30 -3.32
CA LEU A 41 -7.66 3.90 -3.70
C LEU A 41 -8.11 2.90 -2.65
N GLN A 42 -8.37 3.34 -1.42
CA GLN A 42 -8.89 2.46 -0.38
C GLN A 42 -10.23 1.83 -0.74
N GLY A 43 -10.97 2.41 -1.66
CA GLY A 43 -12.19 1.81 -2.17
C GLY A 43 -11.94 0.60 -3.07
N THR A 44 -10.72 0.42 -3.56
CA THR A 44 -10.34 -0.67 -4.45
C THR A 44 -9.54 -1.75 -3.74
N VAL A 45 -8.56 -1.33 -2.94
CA VAL A 45 -7.68 -2.23 -2.20
C VAL A 45 -7.37 -1.59 -0.85
N PRO A 46 -7.29 -2.36 0.24
CA PRO A 46 -6.88 -1.79 1.52
C PRO A 46 -5.52 -1.13 1.41
N VAL A 47 -5.38 0.03 2.02
CA VAL A 47 -4.12 0.77 2.05
C VAL A 47 -3.69 0.96 3.50
N ALA A 48 -2.43 0.62 3.77
CA ALA A 48 -1.82 0.83 5.07
C ALA A 48 -0.51 1.60 4.90
N ARG A 49 0.05 2.06 5.98
CA ARG A 49 1.26 2.89 5.94
C ARG A 49 2.29 2.40 6.96
N VAL A 50 3.57 2.62 6.63
CA VAL A 50 4.69 2.38 7.55
C VAL A 50 5.53 3.64 7.62
N ASN A 51 5.68 4.20 8.81
CA ASN A 51 6.57 5.33 9.05
C ASN A 51 8.00 4.79 9.16
N ILE A 52 8.84 5.09 8.18
CA ILE A 52 10.19 4.52 8.13
C ILE A 52 11.13 5.12 9.18
N ASP A 53 10.79 6.27 9.74
CA ASP A 53 11.58 6.85 10.83
C ASP A 53 11.39 6.04 12.12
N GLU A 54 10.17 5.57 12.35
CA GLU A 54 9.86 4.76 13.53
C GLU A 54 10.22 3.29 13.34
N TYR A 55 10.05 2.77 12.12
CA TYR A 55 10.24 1.35 11.82
C TYR A 55 11.19 1.14 10.64
N PRO A 56 12.45 1.57 10.79
CA PRO A 56 13.42 1.49 9.69
C PRO A 56 13.72 0.05 9.27
N GLU A 57 13.57 -0.90 10.17
CA GLU A 57 13.86 -2.30 9.86
C GLU A 57 12.86 -2.89 8.87
N ILE A 58 11.60 -2.47 8.95
CA ILE A 58 10.60 -2.92 7.99
C ILE A 58 10.98 -2.43 6.59
N ALA A 59 11.36 -1.15 6.47
CA ALA A 59 11.81 -0.59 5.20
C ALA A 59 13.02 -1.34 4.65
N SER A 60 13.98 -1.67 5.51
CA SER A 60 15.17 -2.41 5.11
C SER A 60 14.86 -3.80 4.58
N ARG A 61 13.87 -4.48 5.16
CA ARG A 61 13.46 -5.83 4.73
C ARG A 61 13.08 -5.85 3.25
N PHE A 62 12.55 -4.76 2.74
CA PHE A 62 12.04 -4.69 1.37
C PHE A 62 12.83 -3.75 0.49
N ASP A 63 14.04 -3.39 0.91
CA ASP A 63 14.96 -2.53 0.12
C ASP A 63 14.32 -1.20 -0.27
N VAL A 64 13.63 -0.57 0.67
CA VAL A 64 13.02 0.73 0.45
C VAL A 64 14.07 1.81 0.70
N PHE A 65 14.58 2.41 -0.37
CA PHE A 65 15.63 3.44 -0.30
C PHE A 65 15.13 4.84 -0.64
N SER A 66 13.97 4.93 -1.27
CA SER A 66 13.35 6.21 -1.64
C SER A 66 11.92 6.22 -1.18
N ILE A 67 11.43 7.38 -0.77
CA ILE A 67 10.02 7.52 -0.36
C ILE A 67 9.35 8.66 -1.11
N PRO A 68 8.06 8.56 -1.40
CA PRO A 68 7.21 7.44 -1.04
C PRO A 68 7.49 6.22 -1.90
N THR A 69 7.38 5.05 -1.31
CA THR A 69 7.33 3.79 -2.04
C THR A 69 6.03 3.12 -1.65
N VAL A 70 5.23 2.77 -2.65
CA VAL A 70 3.98 2.04 -2.43
C VAL A 70 4.17 0.62 -2.93
N MET A 71 4.04 -0.33 -2.03
CA MET A 71 4.30 -1.73 -2.34
C MET A 71 3.04 -2.55 -2.15
N LEU A 72 2.74 -3.42 -3.11
CA LEU A 72 1.58 -4.29 -3.01
C LEU A 72 2.01 -5.63 -2.46
N PHE A 73 1.34 -6.07 -1.40
CA PHE A 73 1.54 -7.39 -0.80
C PHE A 73 0.32 -8.26 -1.04
N SER A 74 0.57 -9.52 -1.33
CA SER A 74 -0.48 -10.54 -1.45
C SER A 74 0.11 -11.85 -0.97
N GLY A 75 -0.59 -12.50 -0.03
CA GLY A 75 -0.11 -13.74 0.54
C GLY A 75 1.19 -13.60 1.32
N GLY A 76 1.43 -12.43 1.89
CA GLY A 76 2.65 -12.13 2.65
C GLY A 76 3.86 -11.79 1.80
N GLU A 77 3.72 -11.73 0.48
CA GLU A 77 4.82 -11.47 -0.43
C GLU A 77 4.62 -10.16 -1.18
N ALA A 78 5.72 -9.45 -1.40
CA ALA A 78 5.70 -8.24 -2.23
C ALA A 78 5.51 -8.63 -3.69
N ARG A 79 4.49 -8.07 -4.33
CA ARG A 79 4.13 -8.36 -5.73
C ARG A 79 4.61 -7.28 -6.68
N GLY A 80 4.91 -6.09 -6.18
CA GLY A 80 5.39 -5.00 -6.98
C GLY A 80 5.47 -3.73 -6.16
N ALA A 81 6.08 -2.70 -6.74
CA ALA A 81 6.26 -1.42 -6.06
C ALA A 81 6.22 -0.27 -7.05
N ILE A 82 5.72 0.86 -6.58
CA ILE A 82 5.78 2.13 -7.31
C ILE A 82 6.53 3.12 -6.42
N VAL A 83 7.56 3.74 -6.97
CA VAL A 83 8.36 4.75 -6.27
C VAL A 83 7.98 6.13 -6.77
N GLY A 84 7.70 7.05 -5.84
CA GLY A 84 7.38 8.42 -6.15
C GLY A 84 5.89 8.66 -6.34
N VAL A 85 5.56 9.92 -6.64
CA VAL A 85 4.17 10.33 -6.83
C VAL A 85 3.74 10.03 -8.26
N ARG A 86 2.61 9.35 -8.41
CA ARG A 86 2.02 9.05 -9.72
C ARG A 86 0.52 9.36 -9.66
N PRO A 87 -0.11 9.62 -10.81
CA PRO A 87 -1.55 9.84 -10.83
C PRO A 87 -2.32 8.59 -10.40
N LYS A 88 -3.53 8.78 -9.90
CA LYS A 88 -4.40 7.67 -9.48
C LYS A 88 -4.54 6.62 -10.57
N ALA A 89 -4.73 7.04 -11.83
CA ALA A 89 -4.89 6.13 -12.95
C ALA A 89 -3.69 5.19 -13.12
N HIS A 90 -2.48 5.67 -12.79
CA HIS A 90 -1.27 4.85 -12.85
C HIS A 90 -1.35 3.70 -11.84
N PHE A 91 -1.81 4.01 -10.62
CA PHE A 91 -1.99 2.98 -9.58
C PHE A 91 -3.07 1.98 -9.96
N GLU A 92 -4.17 2.46 -10.51
CA GLU A 92 -5.27 1.60 -10.93
C GLU A 92 -4.84 0.60 -12.00
N LYS A 93 -4.09 1.09 -12.99
CA LYS A 93 -3.56 0.24 -14.05
C LYS A 93 -2.58 -0.78 -13.49
N TRP A 94 -1.68 -0.35 -12.63
CA TRP A 94 -0.70 -1.21 -11.99
C TRP A 94 -1.38 -2.31 -11.16
N LEU A 95 -2.38 -1.96 -10.37
CA LEU A 95 -3.12 -2.94 -9.57
C LEU A 95 -3.77 -4.00 -10.44
N ALA A 96 -4.33 -3.59 -11.57
CA ALA A 96 -4.94 -4.54 -12.51
C ALA A 96 -3.92 -5.50 -13.11
N GLU A 97 -2.66 -5.04 -13.22
CA GLU A 97 -1.58 -5.87 -13.79
C GLU A 97 -0.99 -6.85 -12.76
N VAL A 98 -0.84 -6.42 -11.50
CA VAL A 98 -0.15 -7.22 -10.50
C VAL A 98 -1.07 -8.10 -9.67
N LEU A 99 -2.37 -7.83 -9.65
CA LEU A 99 -3.36 -8.68 -8.99
C LEU A 99 -4.20 -9.40 -10.03
N PRO A 100 -4.42 -10.71 -9.87
CA PRO A 100 -5.40 -11.40 -10.71
C PRO A 100 -6.78 -10.76 -10.56
N ALA A 101 -7.55 -10.70 -11.64
CA ALA A 101 -8.86 -10.07 -11.65
C ALA A 101 -9.77 -10.60 -10.53
N GLY A 102 -9.70 -11.89 -10.27
CA GLY A 102 -10.50 -12.50 -9.21
C GLY A 102 -10.16 -11.99 -7.83
N GLU A 103 -8.89 -11.74 -7.54
CA GLU A 103 -8.48 -11.18 -6.25
C GLU A 103 -8.98 -9.75 -6.09
N LEU A 104 -8.86 -8.95 -7.14
CA LEU A 104 -9.29 -7.56 -7.10
C LEU A 104 -10.81 -7.46 -6.96
N ASP A 105 -11.54 -8.30 -7.69
CA ASP A 105 -13.00 -8.36 -7.59
C ASP A 105 -13.42 -8.79 -6.18
N GLY A 106 -12.74 -9.76 -5.61
CA GLY A 106 -13.00 -10.22 -4.26
C GLY A 106 -12.80 -9.13 -3.23
N LEU A 107 -11.74 -8.31 -3.39
CA LEU A 107 -11.48 -7.19 -2.50
C LEU A 107 -12.57 -6.14 -2.61
N ALA A 108 -13.02 -5.82 -3.82
CA ALA A 108 -14.08 -4.86 -4.02
C ALA A 108 -15.36 -5.31 -3.33
N ALA A 109 -15.70 -6.60 -3.45
CA ALA A 109 -16.87 -7.15 -2.80
C ALA A 109 -16.78 -7.10 -1.27
N GLN A 110 -15.59 -7.30 -0.72
CA GLN A 110 -15.38 -7.29 0.73
C GLN A 110 -15.22 -5.88 1.30
N GLY A 111 -14.56 -5.01 0.55
CA GLY A 111 -14.23 -3.66 1.03
C GLY A 111 -15.31 -2.64 0.78
N GLN A 112 -16.35 -2.98 0.03
CA GLN A 112 -17.44 -2.07 -0.35
C GLN A 112 -18.78 -2.73 -0.11
N PRO A 113 -19.19 -2.79 1.14
CA PRO A 113 -20.42 -3.51 1.51
C PRO A 113 -21.68 -2.95 0.87
N ASP A 114 -21.66 -1.73 0.40
CA ASP A 114 -22.77 -1.08 -0.27
C ASP A 114 -22.79 -1.35 -1.77
N ALA A 115 -21.75 -1.94 -2.29
CA ALA A 115 -21.63 -2.18 -3.72
C ALA A 115 -22.54 -3.29 -4.19
#